data_7b43f2a7728aa8bf9887b57fa1b626e8
#
_entry.id   7b43f2a7728aa8bf9887b57fa1b626e8
#
_cell.length_a   1.000
_cell.length_b   1.000
_cell.length_c   1.000
_cell.angle_alpha   90.00
_cell.angle_beta   90.00
_cell.angle_gamma   90.00
#
_symmetry.space_group_name_H-M   'P 1'
#
loop_
_entity.id
_entity.type
_entity.pdbx_description
1 polymer ?
#
loop_
_entity_poly.entity_id
_entity_poly.type
_entity_poly.pdbx_seq_one_letter_code
_entity_poly.pdbx_strand_id
1 'polypeptide(L)'
;MRQIFLFLLLTTTTFSQVKLLSWNVENLGKSKSDSTIVYIANTIKNYDVVALQEVVAGPGGAQAVAKLADELNRKGAKWDYVISDPTSSSAYKTERYAFLWKTAKVKKIGKAWLEKKYHLEIDREPYYCTFEHNKKQFTVANFHAITKSKQPETEIKYFKFLPAQYPNLNLVFVGDFNCPQSHTVFNPLKKMGYKSAFINQKTSLKKECKEDNCLASEFDNIWYDASKLSIKNAEAIHFYQDFKSLKNARKISDHIPIGINFTME
;
A
#
# COMPACT_ATOMS: atom_id res chain seq x y z
N MET A 1 -48.07 5.43 42.38
CA MET A 1 -47.08 6.21 41.56
C MET A 1 -46.25 5.24 40.77
N ARG A 2 -46.41 5.24 39.44
CA ARG A 2 -45.61 4.41 38.52
C ARG A 2 -44.37 5.18 38.12
N GLN A 3 -43.19 4.79 38.54
CA GLN A 3 -41.92 5.37 38.07
C GLN A 3 -41.64 4.86 36.65
N ILE A 4 -41.59 5.77 35.68
CA ILE A 4 -41.16 5.49 34.30
C ILE A 4 -39.64 5.68 34.26
N PHE A 5 -38.89 4.56 34.13
CA PHE A 5 -37.45 4.60 33.85
C PHE A 5 -37.26 4.88 32.37
N LEU A 6 -36.82 6.09 32.07
CA LEU A 6 -36.39 6.48 30.70
C LEU A 6 -34.98 5.96 30.45
N PHE A 7 -34.86 4.85 29.68
CA PHE A 7 -33.56 4.36 29.20
C PHE A 7 -33.08 5.25 28.07
N LEU A 8 -32.10 6.11 28.35
CA LEU A 8 -31.39 6.89 27.34
C LEU A 8 -30.41 5.94 26.60
N LEU A 9 -30.79 5.49 25.40
CA LEU A 9 -29.89 4.77 24.49
C LEU A 9 -28.86 5.77 23.94
N LEU A 10 -27.68 5.81 24.56
CA LEU A 10 -26.49 6.47 24.00
C LEU A 10 -26.00 5.66 22.78
N THR A 11 -26.42 6.08 21.59
CA THR A 11 -25.85 5.56 20.33
C THR A 11 -24.46 6.14 20.17
N THR A 12 -23.44 5.39 20.58
CA THR A 12 -22.07 5.70 20.20
C THR A 12 -21.90 5.40 18.70
N THR A 13 -21.77 6.44 17.88
CA THR A 13 -21.36 6.31 16.48
C THR A 13 -19.90 5.85 16.46
N THR A 14 -19.68 4.55 16.45
CA THR A 14 -18.33 4.01 16.17
C THR A 14 -18.02 4.24 14.71
N PHE A 15 -17.19 5.23 14.39
CA PHE A 15 -16.63 5.39 13.05
C PHE A 15 -15.79 4.15 12.75
N SER A 16 -16.32 3.31 11.86
CA SER A 16 -15.62 2.10 11.44
C SER A 16 -14.36 2.48 10.67
N GLN A 17 -13.21 1.97 11.13
CA GLN A 17 -11.90 2.22 10.56
C GLN A 17 -11.64 1.26 9.39
N VAL A 18 -10.84 1.73 8.42
CA VAL A 18 -10.25 0.91 7.36
C VAL A 18 -8.76 0.74 7.65
N LYS A 19 -8.26 -0.48 7.48
CA LYS A 19 -6.84 -0.83 7.61
C LYS A 19 -6.25 -1.03 6.22
N LEU A 20 -5.34 -0.15 5.83
CA LEU A 20 -4.63 -0.18 4.54
C LEU A 20 -3.17 -0.51 4.76
N LEU A 21 -2.64 -1.48 4.00
CA LEU A 21 -1.23 -1.84 3.98
C LEU A 21 -0.63 -1.63 2.59
N SER A 22 0.62 -1.20 2.54
CA SER A 22 1.46 -1.18 1.34
C SER A 22 2.71 -2.03 1.58
N TRP A 23 3.10 -2.82 0.59
CA TRP A 23 4.30 -3.64 0.64
C TRP A 23 4.92 -3.87 -0.73
N ASN A 24 6.16 -3.46 -0.90
CA ASN A 24 7.01 -3.97 -1.96
C ASN A 24 7.44 -5.40 -1.56
N VAL A 25 6.96 -6.41 -2.29
CA VAL A 25 7.18 -7.84 -1.95
C VAL A 25 8.32 -8.48 -2.74
N GLU A 26 9.17 -7.66 -3.34
CA GLU A 26 10.36 -8.06 -4.11
C GLU A 26 10.13 -9.27 -5.02
N ASN A 27 9.81 -9.02 -6.29
CA ASN A 27 9.65 -10.07 -7.32
C ASN A 27 8.59 -11.14 -6.98
N LEU A 28 7.37 -10.72 -6.60
CA LEU A 28 6.26 -11.65 -6.35
C LEU A 28 5.92 -12.43 -7.63
N GLY A 29 6.35 -13.68 -7.70
CA GLY A 29 6.22 -14.55 -8.85
C GLY A 29 6.59 -15.99 -8.54
N LYS A 30 7.00 -16.76 -9.56
CA LYS A 30 7.38 -18.18 -9.43
C LYS A 30 8.55 -18.44 -8.46
N SER A 31 9.38 -17.43 -8.21
CA SER A 31 10.52 -17.55 -7.28
C SER A 31 10.10 -17.62 -5.80
N LYS A 32 8.87 -17.15 -5.47
CA LYS A 32 8.32 -17.22 -4.11
C LYS A 32 7.75 -18.62 -3.85
N SER A 33 8.32 -19.34 -2.88
CA SER A 33 7.82 -20.65 -2.47
C SER A 33 6.44 -20.56 -1.83
N ASP A 34 5.73 -21.70 -1.75
CA ASP A 34 4.42 -21.74 -1.07
C ASP A 34 4.54 -21.32 0.41
N SER A 35 5.61 -21.68 1.09
CA SER A 35 5.88 -21.21 2.47
C SER A 35 6.08 -19.69 2.54
N THR A 36 6.68 -19.07 1.53
CA THR A 36 6.78 -17.60 1.42
C THR A 36 5.40 -16.98 1.23
N ILE A 37 4.55 -17.54 0.36
CA ILE A 37 3.16 -17.06 0.16
C ILE A 37 2.36 -17.17 1.47
N VAL A 38 2.46 -18.29 2.20
CA VAL A 38 1.82 -18.48 3.50
C VAL A 38 2.30 -17.43 4.51
N TYR A 39 3.61 -17.13 4.54
CA TYR A 39 4.19 -16.12 5.42
C TYR A 39 3.64 -14.72 5.09
N ILE A 40 3.66 -14.33 3.81
CA ILE A 40 3.08 -13.05 3.34
C ILE A 40 1.61 -12.95 3.75
N ALA A 41 0.81 -14.00 3.50
CA ALA A 41 -0.60 -14.04 3.89
C ALA A 41 -0.81 -13.85 5.39
N ASN A 42 0.03 -14.48 6.23
CA ASN A 42 -0.04 -14.31 7.69
C ASN A 42 0.26 -12.88 8.13
N THR A 43 1.22 -12.22 7.46
CA THR A 43 1.62 -10.84 7.74
C THR A 43 0.49 -9.85 7.43
N ILE A 44 -0.21 -10.04 6.29
CA ILE A 44 -1.18 -9.07 5.80
C ILE A 44 -2.64 -9.34 6.18
N LYS A 45 -2.98 -10.54 6.68
CA LYS A 45 -4.38 -10.99 6.93
C LYS A 45 -5.23 -10.07 7.83
N ASN A 46 -4.61 -9.25 8.66
CA ASN A 46 -5.30 -8.37 9.60
C ASN A 46 -5.67 -7.00 8.98
N TYR A 47 -5.25 -6.72 7.75
CA TYR A 47 -5.61 -5.51 7.00
C TYR A 47 -6.88 -5.73 6.19
N ASP A 48 -7.50 -4.64 5.75
CA ASP A 48 -8.75 -4.68 4.98
C ASP A 48 -8.48 -4.44 3.49
N VAL A 49 -7.46 -3.63 3.17
CA VAL A 49 -6.95 -3.39 1.81
C VAL A 49 -5.43 -3.52 1.82
N VAL A 50 -4.88 -4.19 0.84
CA VAL A 50 -3.43 -4.39 0.66
C VAL A 50 -3.03 -3.98 -0.75
N ALA A 51 -2.02 -3.11 -0.85
CA ALA A 51 -1.39 -2.69 -2.09
C ALA A 51 0.01 -3.31 -2.19
N LEU A 52 0.27 -4.08 -3.26
CA LEU A 52 1.54 -4.76 -3.49
C LEU A 52 2.25 -4.17 -4.71
N GLN A 53 3.55 -3.95 -4.58
CA GLN A 53 4.48 -3.58 -5.64
C GLN A 53 5.37 -4.79 -5.98
N GLU A 54 6.06 -4.73 -7.10
CA GLU A 54 6.96 -5.77 -7.65
C GLU A 54 6.28 -7.14 -7.87
N VAL A 55 5.03 -7.11 -8.34
CA VAL A 55 4.44 -8.32 -8.91
C VAL A 55 5.06 -8.55 -10.28
N VAL A 56 5.62 -9.73 -10.52
CA VAL A 56 6.31 -10.06 -11.78
C VAL A 56 5.38 -9.88 -12.98
N ALA A 57 5.84 -9.18 -14.03
CA ALA A 57 5.04 -8.85 -15.21
C ALA A 57 4.50 -10.08 -15.96
N GLY A 58 5.25 -11.19 -15.98
CA GLY A 58 4.86 -12.43 -16.62
C GLY A 58 3.75 -13.20 -15.89
N PRO A 59 3.29 -14.32 -16.46
CA PRO A 59 2.18 -15.13 -15.90
C PRO A 59 2.42 -15.59 -14.46
N GLY A 60 3.69 -15.79 -14.07
CA GLY A 60 4.06 -16.18 -12.71
C GLY A 60 3.67 -15.18 -11.62
N GLY A 61 3.62 -13.88 -11.95
CA GLY A 61 3.17 -12.85 -11.02
C GLY A 61 1.67 -12.95 -10.74
N ALA A 62 0.85 -13.03 -11.78
CA ALA A 62 -0.59 -13.21 -11.64
C ALA A 62 -0.95 -14.50 -10.86
N GLN A 63 -0.22 -15.61 -11.14
CA GLN A 63 -0.39 -16.87 -10.41
C GLN A 63 -0.02 -16.74 -8.92
N ALA A 64 1.04 -16.00 -8.60
CA ALA A 64 1.45 -15.78 -7.21
C ALA A 64 0.42 -14.94 -6.43
N VAL A 65 -0.16 -13.90 -7.05
CA VAL A 65 -1.25 -13.12 -6.43
C VAL A 65 -2.49 -13.98 -6.22
N ALA A 66 -2.88 -14.81 -7.19
CA ALA A 66 -4.01 -15.73 -7.05
C ALA A 66 -3.78 -16.72 -5.89
N LYS A 67 -2.58 -17.34 -5.79
CA LYS A 67 -2.20 -18.20 -4.67
C LYS A 67 -2.25 -17.47 -3.33
N LEU A 68 -1.81 -16.21 -3.29
CA LEU A 68 -1.87 -15.38 -2.07
C LEU A 68 -3.31 -15.11 -1.65
N ALA A 69 -4.20 -14.80 -2.60
CA ALA A 69 -5.63 -14.61 -2.33
C ALA A 69 -6.28 -15.90 -1.83
N ASP A 70 -5.97 -17.05 -2.43
CA ASP A 70 -6.44 -18.36 -1.97
C ASP A 70 -5.99 -18.67 -0.54
N GLU A 71 -4.73 -18.36 -0.23
CA GLU A 71 -4.19 -18.57 1.11
C GLU A 71 -4.87 -17.64 2.14
N LEU A 72 -5.13 -16.39 1.78
CA LEU A 72 -5.87 -15.44 2.61
C LEU A 72 -7.31 -15.90 2.86
N ASN A 73 -7.98 -16.47 1.85
CA ASN A 73 -9.33 -17.04 1.98
C ASN A 73 -9.38 -18.19 2.99
N ARG A 74 -8.30 -18.96 3.13
CA ARG A 74 -8.20 -20.02 4.16
C ARG A 74 -8.04 -19.50 5.58
N LYS A 75 -7.84 -18.18 5.78
CA LYS A 75 -7.59 -17.55 7.09
C LYS A 75 -8.81 -16.88 7.72
N GLY A 76 -10.01 -17.28 7.30
CA GLY A 76 -11.27 -16.91 7.97
C GLY A 76 -11.93 -15.62 7.50
N ALA A 77 -11.45 -15.00 6.41
CA ALA A 77 -12.10 -13.87 5.76
C ALA A 77 -12.15 -14.10 4.25
N LYS A 78 -13.22 -13.62 3.60
CA LYS A 78 -13.30 -13.66 2.13
C LYS A 78 -12.53 -12.49 1.54
N TRP A 79 -11.54 -12.81 0.72
CA TRP A 79 -10.71 -11.86 -0.02
C TRP A 79 -10.99 -11.93 -1.51
N ASP A 80 -10.84 -10.78 -2.15
CA ASP A 80 -10.82 -10.65 -3.60
C ASP A 80 -9.59 -9.84 -4.00
N TYR A 81 -9.23 -9.83 -5.28
CA TYR A 81 -8.03 -9.16 -5.77
C TYR A 81 -8.19 -8.62 -7.18
N VAL A 82 -7.33 -7.69 -7.54
CA VAL A 82 -7.14 -7.20 -8.91
C VAL A 82 -5.66 -6.97 -9.15
N ILE A 83 -5.22 -7.25 -10.39
CA ILE A 83 -3.84 -7.11 -10.84
C ILE A 83 -3.84 -6.14 -12.02
N SER A 84 -2.84 -5.26 -12.09
CA SER A 84 -2.67 -4.37 -13.24
C SER A 84 -2.22 -5.15 -14.48
N ASP A 85 -2.38 -4.55 -15.65
CA ASP A 85 -1.54 -4.87 -16.78
C ASP A 85 -0.06 -4.60 -16.45
N PRO A 86 0.91 -5.16 -17.19
CA PRO A 86 2.30 -4.75 -17.06
C PRO A 86 2.46 -3.24 -17.27
N THR A 87 3.31 -2.60 -16.44
CA THR A 87 3.64 -1.18 -16.60
C THR A 87 4.31 -0.91 -17.95
N SER A 88 4.25 0.34 -18.43
CA SER A 88 4.79 0.76 -19.74
C SER A 88 6.31 0.79 -19.80
N SER A 89 7.01 0.52 -18.69
CA SER A 89 8.47 0.56 -18.60
C SER A 89 9.17 -0.46 -19.52
N SER A 90 10.50 -0.33 -19.64
CA SER A 90 11.30 -1.25 -20.43
C SER A 90 11.16 -2.70 -19.94
N ALA A 91 11.42 -3.68 -20.82
CA ALA A 91 11.22 -5.12 -20.55
C ALA A 91 11.89 -5.64 -19.26
N TYR A 92 13.00 -5.02 -18.83
CA TYR A 92 13.74 -5.40 -17.63
C TYR A 92 13.24 -4.72 -16.34
N LYS A 93 12.33 -3.73 -16.46
CA LYS A 93 11.80 -2.96 -15.34
C LYS A 93 10.29 -3.09 -15.21
N THR A 94 9.65 -3.68 -16.23
CA THR A 94 8.22 -3.91 -16.27
C THR A 94 7.80 -4.81 -15.11
N GLU A 95 6.82 -4.34 -14.35
CA GLU A 95 6.20 -5.07 -13.26
C GLU A 95 4.68 -4.92 -13.32
N ARG A 96 3.99 -5.55 -12.42
CA ARG A 96 2.57 -5.34 -12.16
C ARG A 96 2.37 -4.88 -10.73
N TYR A 97 1.24 -4.25 -10.49
CA TYR A 97 0.72 -3.99 -9.17
C TYR A 97 -0.44 -4.94 -8.84
N ALA A 98 -0.67 -5.15 -7.56
CA ALA A 98 -1.87 -5.85 -7.13
C ALA A 98 -2.54 -5.12 -5.96
N PHE A 99 -3.86 -5.24 -5.90
CA PHE A 99 -4.65 -4.96 -4.72
C PHE A 99 -5.35 -6.23 -4.27
N LEU A 100 -5.39 -6.46 -2.97
CA LEU A 100 -6.19 -7.49 -2.32
C LEU A 100 -7.05 -6.84 -1.25
N TRP A 101 -8.29 -7.28 -1.06
CA TRP A 101 -9.17 -6.68 -0.06
C TRP A 101 -10.14 -7.68 0.54
N LYS A 102 -10.57 -7.43 1.79
CA LYS A 102 -11.65 -8.15 2.45
C LYS A 102 -12.99 -7.67 1.94
N THR A 103 -13.75 -8.53 1.26
CA THR A 103 -15.04 -8.17 0.66
C THR A 103 -16.12 -7.80 1.68
N ALA A 104 -15.99 -8.27 2.92
CA ALA A 104 -16.89 -7.90 4.02
C ALA A 104 -16.59 -6.51 4.63
N LYS A 105 -15.43 -5.91 4.30
CA LYS A 105 -14.97 -4.64 4.86
C LYS A 105 -15.07 -3.50 3.88
N VAL A 106 -14.64 -3.73 2.64
CA VAL A 106 -14.66 -2.72 1.58
C VAL A 106 -15.21 -3.32 0.30
N LYS A 107 -15.86 -2.49 -0.51
CA LYS A 107 -16.34 -2.82 -1.84
C LYS A 107 -15.45 -2.13 -2.86
N LYS A 108 -14.89 -2.86 -3.83
CA LYS A 108 -14.21 -2.26 -4.98
C LYS A 108 -15.23 -1.60 -5.91
N ILE A 109 -14.97 -0.36 -6.32
CA ILE A 109 -15.84 0.45 -7.17
C ILE A 109 -15.20 0.61 -8.55
N GLY A 110 -15.95 0.32 -9.58
CA GLY A 110 -15.53 0.49 -10.98
C GLY A 110 -14.34 -0.42 -11.38
N LYS A 111 -13.66 -0.04 -12.44
CA LYS A 111 -12.41 -0.71 -12.90
C LYS A 111 -11.20 -0.05 -12.23
N ALA A 112 -10.23 -0.85 -11.85
CA ALA A 112 -8.89 -0.36 -11.51
C ALA A 112 -8.14 0.01 -12.81
N TRP A 113 -7.22 0.99 -12.77
CA TRP A 113 -6.54 1.48 -13.99
C TRP A 113 -5.11 1.95 -13.71
N LEU A 114 -4.24 1.82 -14.71
CA LEU A 114 -2.92 2.44 -14.73
C LEU A 114 -3.02 3.91 -15.17
N GLU A 115 -2.14 4.79 -14.66
CA GLU A 115 -2.07 6.18 -15.06
C GLU A 115 -1.80 6.31 -16.58
N LYS A 116 -2.64 7.07 -17.28
CA LYS A 116 -2.55 7.18 -18.73
C LYS A 116 -1.90 8.47 -19.18
N LYS A 117 -2.09 9.57 -18.44
CA LYS A 117 -1.63 10.89 -18.87
C LYS A 117 -0.13 11.06 -18.71
N TYR A 118 0.44 10.52 -17.65
CA TYR A 118 1.87 10.67 -17.33
C TYR A 118 2.66 9.37 -17.48
N HIS A 119 2.18 8.42 -18.29
CA HIS A 119 2.84 7.12 -18.50
C HIS A 119 4.19 7.22 -19.24
N LEU A 120 4.46 8.34 -19.92
CA LEU A 120 5.76 8.59 -20.56
C LEU A 120 6.77 9.25 -19.61
N GLU A 121 6.27 9.93 -18.58
CA GLU A 121 7.07 10.66 -17.59
C GLU A 121 7.31 9.86 -16.31
N ILE A 122 6.51 8.82 -16.08
CA ILE A 122 6.59 7.93 -14.93
C ILE A 122 6.85 6.52 -15.46
N ASP A 123 8.04 5.98 -15.21
CA ASP A 123 8.53 4.72 -15.81
C ASP A 123 7.62 3.52 -15.44
N ARG A 124 7.14 3.50 -14.20
CA ARG A 124 6.14 2.55 -13.68
C ARG A 124 4.92 3.32 -13.20
N GLU A 125 4.03 3.60 -14.14
CA GLU A 125 2.86 4.42 -13.89
C GLU A 125 2.01 3.90 -12.72
N PRO A 126 1.48 4.77 -11.84
CA PRO A 126 0.67 4.36 -10.70
C PRO A 126 -0.57 3.56 -11.10
N TYR A 127 -0.92 2.56 -10.30
CA TYR A 127 -2.13 1.77 -10.44
C TYR A 127 -3.18 2.19 -9.42
N TYR A 128 -4.36 2.56 -9.91
CA TYR A 128 -5.45 3.08 -9.09
C TYR A 128 -6.54 2.05 -8.87
N CYS A 129 -7.06 2.00 -7.66
CA CYS A 129 -8.25 1.25 -7.32
C CYS A 129 -9.11 2.03 -6.32
N THR A 130 -10.39 2.20 -6.65
CA THR A 130 -11.36 2.86 -5.76
C THR A 130 -12.05 1.83 -4.90
N PHE A 131 -12.11 2.10 -3.61
CA PHE A 131 -12.82 1.32 -2.61
C PHE A 131 -13.89 2.16 -1.92
N GLU A 132 -14.96 1.51 -1.50
CA GLU A 132 -16.02 2.08 -0.69
C GLU A 132 -16.12 1.38 0.66
N HIS A 133 -16.22 2.15 1.71
CA HIS A 133 -16.50 1.71 3.07
C HIS A 133 -17.53 2.65 3.70
N ASN A 134 -18.64 2.10 4.20
CA ASN A 134 -19.73 2.89 4.79
C ASN A 134 -20.20 4.05 3.89
N LYS A 135 -20.39 3.81 2.60
CA LYS A 135 -20.83 4.77 1.56
C LYS A 135 -19.84 5.91 1.30
N LYS A 136 -18.66 5.92 1.90
CA LYS A 136 -17.57 6.85 1.60
C LYS A 136 -16.51 6.16 0.76
N GLN A 137 -15.96 6.89 -0.22
CA GLN A 137 -15.01 6.33 -1.18
C GLN A 137 -13.62 6.90 -0.99
N PHE A 138 -12.61 6.07 -1.22
CA PHE A 138 -11.22 6.45 -1.30
C PHE A 138 -10.56 5.67 -2.46
N THR A 139 -9.60 6.31 -3.11
CA THR A 139 -8.87 5.72 -4.23
C THR A 139 -7.40 5.57 -3.86
N VAL A 140 -6.93 4.35 -3.84
CA VAL A 140 -5.52 4.04 -3.58
C VAL A 140 -4.76 4.09 -4.89
N ALA A 141 -3.74 4.94 -4.97
CA ALA A 141 -2.76 5.02 -6.04
C ALA A 141 -1.50 4.26 -5.60
N ASN A 142 -1.33 3.06 -6.10
CA ASN A 142 -0.20 2.17 -5.81
C ASN A 142 0.96 2.49 -6.74
N PHE A 143 2.14 2.78 -6.20
CA PHE A 143 3.28 3.30 -6.94
C PHE A 143 4.60 2.65 -6.54
N HIS A 144 5.47 2.46 -7.51
CA HIS A 144 6.86 2.07 -7.31
C HIS A 144 7.76 2.92 -8.21
N ALA A 145 8.48 3.87 -7.62
CA ALA A 145 9.37 4.77 -8.33
C ALA A 145 10.63 4.06 -8.87
N ILE A 146 11.28 4.66 -9.86
CA ILE A 146 12.64 4.26 -10.23
C ILE A 146 13.56 4.34 -9.02
N THR A 147 14.64 3.57 -9.07
CA THR A 147 15.57 3.47 -7.93
C THR A 147 16.21 4.82 -7.60
N LYS A 148 16.62 5.01 -6.35
CA LYS A 148 17.27 6.25 -5.86
C LYS A 148 18.41 6.74 -6.76
N SER A 149 19.23 5.83 -7.30
CA SER A 149 20.33 6.18 -8.21
C SER A 149 19.89 6.74 -9.58
N LYS A 150 18.61 6.60 -9.91
CA LYS A 150 17.98 7.09 -11.13
C LYS A 150 17.14 8.35 -10.92
N GLN A 151 17.25 8.98 -9.73
CA GLN A 151 16.58 10.23 -9.36
C GLN A 151 15.03 10.13 -9.42
N PRO A 152 14.42 9.38 -8.50
CA PRO A 152 12.96 9.16 -8.47
C PRO A 152 12.16 10.46 -8.36
N GLU A 153 12.74 11.55 -7.88
CA GLU A 153 12.13 12.88 -7.87
C GLU A 153 11.73 13.38 -9.27
N THR A 154 12.35 12.86 -10.33
CA THR A 154 12.00 13.20 -11.72
C THR A 154 10.62 12.67 -12.12
N GLU A 155 10.15 11.58 -11.49
CA GLU A 155 8.80 11.01 -11.64
C GLU A 155 7.84 11.57 -10.59
N ILE A 156 8.26 11.61 -9.33
CA ILE A 156 7.42 12.05 -8.20
C ILE A 156 6.94 13.49 -8.39
N LYS A 157 7.69 14.35 -9.08
CA LYS A 157 7.26 15.72 -9.38
C LYS A 157 5.92 15.82 -10.11
N TYR A 158 5.46 14.77 -10.80
CA TYR A 158 4.17 14.74 -11.48
C TYR A 158 2.99 14.46 -10.54
N PHE A 159 3.23 13.93 -9.34
CA PHE A 159 2.18 13.66 -8.35
C PHE A 159 1.39 14.91 -7.96
N LYS A 160 2.01 16.09 -8.00
CA LYS A 160 1.32 17.37 -7.76
C LYS A 160 0.16 17.66 -8.72
N PHE A 161 0.12 17.01 -9.88
CA PHE A 161 -0.92 17.22 -10.88
C PHE A 161 -2.08 16.22 -10.74
N LEU A 162 -1.86 15.08 -10.09
CA LEU A 162 -2.85 13.99 -9.99
C LEU A 162 -4.11 14.40 -9.23
N PRO A 163 -4.05 15.16 -8.10
CA PRO A 163 -5.27 15.62 -7.44
C PRO A 163 -6.15 16.52 -8.31
N ALA A 164 -5.54 17.36 -9.14
CA ALA A 164 -6.28 18.22 -10.07
C ALA A 164 -6.82 17.43 -11.29
N GLN A 165 -6.14 16.36 -11.71
CA GLN A 165 -6.60 15.45 -12.76
C GLN A 165 -7.81 14.62 -12.30
N TYR A 166 -7.86 14.27 -11.03
CA TYR A 166 -8.91 13.45 -10.42
C TYR A 166 -9.62 14.18 -9.26
N PRO A 167 -10.27 15.35 -9.51
CA PRO A 167 -10.74 16.23 -8.44
C PRO A 167 -11.84 15.62 -7.57
N ASN A 168 -12.57 14.63 -8.10
CA ASN A 168 -13.66 13.95 -7.39
C ASN A 168 -13.17 12.72 -6.60
N LEU A 169 -11.88 12.38 -6.67
CA LEU A 169 -11.34 11.23 -5.95
C LEU A 169 -10.68 11.66 -4.65
N ASN A 170 -10.89 10.86 -3.62
CA ASN A 170 -10.12 10.95 -2.39
C ASN A 170 -8.86 10.08 -2.57
N LEU A 171 -7.78 10.68 -3.09
CA LEU A 171 -6.55 9.98 -3.45
C LEU A 171 -5.69 9.70 -2.22
N VAL A 172 -5.23 8.45 -2.11
CA VAL A 172 -4.23 8.00 -1.15
C VAL A 172 -3.08 7.39 -1.94
N PHE A 173 -1.92 8.04 -1.94
CA PHE A 173 -0.73 7.52 -2.63
C PHE A 173 0.04 6.60 -1.70
N VAL A 174 0.31 5.38 -2.15
CA VAL A 174 1.01 4.36 -1.35
C VAL A 174 2.09 3.70 -2.19
N GLY A 175 3.14 3.21 -1.55
CA GLY A 175 4.14 2.38 -2.21
C GLY A 175 5.57 2.77 -1.89
N ASP A 176 6.46 2.25 -2.73
CA ASP A 176 7.89 2.50 -2.71
C ASP A 176 8.24 3.72 -3.57
N PHE A 177 8.46 4.85 -2.91
CA PHE A 177 8.85 6.09 -3.59
C PHE A 177 10.35 6.17 -3.88
N ASN A 178 11.17 5.24 -3.38
CA ASN A 178 12.63 5.29 -3.46
C ASN A 178 13.23 6.67 -3.06
N CYS A 179 12.47 7.49 -2.35
CA CYS A 179 12.73 8.87 -2.00
C CYS A 179 12.21 9.18 -0.58
N PRO A 180 13.02 9.74 0.31
CA PRO A 180 12.57 10.04 1.67
C PRO A 180 11.49 11.13 1.65
N GLN A 181 10.53 11.03 2.55
CA GLN A 181 9.40 11.98 2.65
C GLN A 181 9.83 13.43 2.92
N SER A 182 11.04 13.64 3.45
CA SER A 182 11.63 14.95 3.68
C SER A 182 12.09 15.66 2.40
N HIS A 183 12.23 14.93 1.28
CA HIS A 183 12.68 15.50 0.02
C HIS A 183 11.73 16.59 -0.49
N THR A 184 12.31 17.65 -1.07
CA THR A 184 11.57 18.85 -1.52
C THR A 184 10.57 18.59 -2.64
N VAL A 185 10.71 17.48 -3.38
CA VAL A 185 9.77 17.06 -4.44
C VAL A 185 8.33 16.89 -3.92
N PHE A 186 8.16 16.57 -2.63
CA PHE A 186 6.86 16.44 -2.00
C PHE A 186 6.25 17.77 -1.51
N ASN A 187 7.01 18.88 -1.53
CA ASN A 187 6.50 20.17 -1.06
C ASN A 187 5.21 20.63 -1.77
N PRO A 188 5.04 20.45 -3.09
CA PRO A 188 3.77 20.77 -3.73
C PRO A 188 2.58 19.98 -3.17
N LEU A 189 2.72 18.67 -2.94
CA LEU A 189 1.67 17.85 -2.30
C LEU A 189 1.38 18.33 -0.87
N LYS A 190 2.42 18.61 -0.07
CA LYS A 190 2.27 19.15 1.29
C LYS A 190 1.51 20.47 1.30
N LYS A 191 1.78 21.38 0.34
CA LYS A 191 1.04 22.65 0.18
C LYS A 191 -0.43 22.45 -0.19
N MET A 192 -0.79 21.32 -0.80
CA MET A 192 -2.16 20.94 -1.13
C MET A 192 -2.91 20.25 0.03
N GLY A 193 -2.30 20.14 1.21
CA GLY A 193 -2.89 19.50 2.39
C GLY A 193 -2.56 18.01 2.57
N TYR A 194 -1.76 17.43 1.66
CA TYR A 194 -1.30 16.04 1.85
C TYR A 194 -0.29 15.92 2.96
N LYS A 195 -0.43 14.87 3.75
CA LYS A 195 0.50 14.49 4.81
C LYS A 195 1.07 13.10 4.54
N SER A 196 2.30 12.90 4.95
CA SER A 196 2.95 11.58 4.99
C SER A 196 2.58 10.91 6.31
N ALA A 197 2.19 9.64 6.25
CA ALA A 197 1.85 8.84 7.43
C ALA A 197 3.11 8.41 8.20
N PHE A 198 4.25 8.31 7.51
CA PHE A 198 5.51 7.87 8.08
C PHE A 198 6.55 8.99 7.96
N ILE A 199 7.14 9.37 9.08
CA ILE A 199 8.18 10.40 9.18
C ILE A 199 9.44 9.74 9.73
N ASN A 200 10.57 9.88 9.01
CA ASN A 200 11.87 9.31 9.39
C ASN A 200 11.84 7.78 9.61
N GLN A 201 10.84 7.07 9.03
CA GLN A 201 10.71 5.63 9.12
C GLN A 201 11.46 4.96 7.99
N LYS A 202 12.55 4.27 8.31
CA LYS A 202 13.26 3.43 7.34
C LYS A 202 12.44 2.17 7.05
N THR A 203 12.39 1.77 5.79
CA THR A 203 11.53 0.68 5.32
C THR A 203 12.26 -0.37 4.48
N SER A 204 13.43 -0.06 3.90
CA SER A 204 14.22 -1.06 3.19
C SER A 204 15.23 -1.76 4.11
N LEU A 205 15.49 -3.06 3.85
CA LEU A 205 16.43 -3.87 4.62
C LEU A 205 17.86 -3.71 4.09
N LYS A 206 18.84 -3.63 4.99
CA LYS A 206 20.26 -3.79 4.66
C LYS A 206 20.54 -5.22 4.18
N LYS A 207 21.74 -5.46 3.65
CA LYS A 207 22.23 -6.83 3.39
C LYS A 207 22.52 -7.58 4.70
N GLU A 208 23.04 -6.84 5.68
CA GLU A 208 23.39 -7.35 7.01
C GLU A 208 23.03 -6.28 8.07
N CYS A 209 22.63 -6.72 9.25
CA CYS A 209 22.46 -5.82 10.40
C CYS A 209 23.84 -5.37 10.90
N LYS A 210 23.91 -4.11 11.32
CA LYS A 210 25.05 -3.58 12.10
C LYS A 210 24.49 -3.08 13.42
N GLU A 211 24.93 -3.66 14.54
CA GLU A 211 24.49 -3.27 15.89
C GLU A 211 22.96 -3.14 16.00
N ASP A 212 22.23 -4.19 15.62
CA ASP A 212 20.76 -4.28 15.56
C ASP A 212 20.09 -3.30 14.58
N ASN A 213 20.85 -2.48 13.86
CA ASN A 213 20.36 -1.58 12.83
C ASN A 213 20.26 -2.31 11.48
N CYS A 214 19.09 -2.88 11.21
CA CYS A 214 18.81 -3.71 10.04
C CYS A 214 18.17 -2.92 8.87
N LEU A 215 17.69 -1.71 9.12
CA LEU A 215 17.00 -0.89 8.12
C LEU A 215 17.96 0.12 7.46
N ALA A 216 17.75 0.37 6.15
CA ALA A 216 18.61 1.22 5.34
C ALA A 216 17.99 2.60 5.04
N SER A 217 16.86 2.64 4.34
CA SER A 217 16.33 3.86 3.71
C SER A 217 14.83 4.05 3.96
N GLU A 218 14.39 5.31 3.90
CA GLU A 218 13.00 5.77 4.04
C GLU A 218 12.37 5.80 2.65
N PHE A 219 11.98 4.66 2.10
CA PHE A 219 11.51 4.57 0.72
C PHE A 219 10.00 4.41 0.60
N ASP A 220 9.40 3.62 1.49
CA ASP A 220 7.96 3.36 1.45
C ASP A 220 7.20 4.39 2.28
N ASN A 221 6.07 4.86 1.76
CA ASN A 221 5.22 5.80 2.49
C ASN A 221 3.76 5.71 2.04
N ILE A 222 2.88 6.39 2.81
CA ILE A 222 1.48 6.59 2.52
C ILE A 222 1.20 8.09 2.64
N TRP A 223 0.77 8.71 1.52
CA TRP A 223 0.41 10.11 1.45
C TRP A 223 -1.10 10.25 1.32
N TYR A 224 -1.70 11.09 2.13
CA TYR A 224 -3.15 11.28 2.20
C TYR A 224 -3.53 12.74 2.39
N ASP A 225 -4.69 13.12 1.88
CA ASP A 225 -5.29 14.44 2.12
C ASP A 225 -5.85 14.48 3.55
N ALA A 226 -5.24 15.30 4.41
CA ALA A 226 -5.60 15.42 5.82
C ALA A 226 -6.96 16.07 6.06
N SER A 227 -7.58 16.68 5.03
CA SER A 227 -8.96 17.18 5.10
C SER A 227 -10.01 16.09 4.85
N LYS A 228 -9.62 14.95 4.26
CA LYS A 228 -10.50 13.86 3.86
C LYS A 228 -10.33 12.59 4.68
N LEU A 229 -9.13 12.39 5.26
CA LEU A 229 -8.80 11.21 6.08
C LEU A 229 -8.18 11.61 7.40
N SER A 230 -8.58 10.91 8.46
CA SER A 230 -7.97 11.00 9.79
C SER A 230 -7.27 9.68 10.12
N ILE A 231 -5.93 9.71 10.22
CA ILE A 231 -5.13 8.55 10.59
C ILE A 231 -5.25 8.32 12.10
N LYS A 232 -5.60 7.11 12.50
CA LYS A 232 -5.71 6.67 13.90
C LYS A 232 -4.47 5.92 14.38
N ASN A 233 -3.83 5.20 13.47
CA ASN A 233 -2.58 4.48 13.74
C ASN A 233 -1.78 4.35 12.44
N ALA A 234 -0.46 4.38 12.56
CA ALA A 234 0.49 4.06 11.50
C ALA A 234 1.55 3.11 12.08
N GLU A 235 1.83 2.02 11.38
CA GLU A 235 2.77 1.00 11.85
C GLU A 235 3.64 0.47 10.71
N ALA A 236 4.90 0.21 11.00
CA ALA A 236 5.84 -0.51 10.15
C ALA A 236 6.04 -1.91 10.73
N ILE A 237 5.83 -2.96 9.92
CA ILE A 237 5.88 -4.34 10.39
C ILE A 237 7.29 -4.87 10.22
N HIS A 238 8.02 -4.99 11.29
CA HIS A 238 9.42 -5.45 11.33
C HIS A 238 9.52 -6.98 11.18
N PHE A 239 8.91 -7.56 10.15
CA PHE A 239 8.82 -8.99 9.90
C PHE A 239 10.17 -9.71 9.88
N TYR A 240 11.25 -9.01 9.56
CA TYR A 240 12.60 -9.58 9.53
C TYR A 240 13.07 -10.10 10.89
N GLN A 241 12.46 -9.65 11.99
CA GLN A 241 12.75 -10.12 13.35
C GLN A 241 12.30 -11.56 13.58
N ASP A 242 11.39 -12.09 12.76
CA ASP A 242 10.96 -13.51 12.82
C ASP A 242 12.03 -14.46 12.24
N PHE A 243 13.09 -13.92 11.64
CA PHE A 243 14.10 -14.69 10.94
C PHE A 243 15.46 -14.68 11.65
N LYS A 244 16.16 -15.80 11.65
CA LYS A 244 17.52 -15.93 12.22
C LYS A 244 18.57 -15.04 11.53
N SER A 245 18.30 -14.55 10.32
CA SER A 245 19.22 -13.67 9.57
C SER A 245 18.45 -12.84 8.54
N LEU A 246 18.98 -11.65 8.21
CA LEU A 246 18.44 -10.81 7.12
C LEU A 246 18.45 -11.53 5.77
N LYS A 247 19.44 -12.40 5.51
CA LYS A 247 19.49 -13.22 4.29
C LYS A 247 18.22 -14.08 4.13
N ASN A 248 17.69 -14.62 5.23
CA ASN A 248 16.45 -15.40 5.21
C ASN A 248 15.20 -14.48 5.10
N ALA A 249 15.17 -13.36 5.83
CA ALA A 249 14.10 -12.38 5.72
C ALA A 249 13.98 -11.82 4.30
N ARG A 250 15.09 -11.51 3.66
CA ARG A 250 15.17 -11.01 2.27
C ARG A 250 14.68 -12.00 1.20
N LYS A 251 14.47 -13.28 1.53
CA LYS A 251 13.72 -14.20 0.65
C LYS A 251 12.24 -13.86 0.57
N ILE A 252 11.71 -13.22 1.60
CA ILE A 252 10.35 -12.69 1.61
C ILE A 252 10.30 -11.36 0.85
N SER A 253 11.06 -10.35 1.31
CA SER A 253 11.24 -9.06 0.68
C SER A 253 12.42 -8.32 1.28
N ASP A 254 12.99 -7.39 0.54
CA ASP A 254 13.97 -6.41 1.04
C ASP A 254 13.32 -5.10 1.51
N HIS A 255 11.98 -5.01 1.52
CA HIS A 255 11.20 -3.95 2.13
C HIS A 255 10.29 -4.49 3.23
N ILE A 256 10.12 -3.72 4.30
CA ILE A 256 9.12 -4.02 5.33
C ILE A 256 7.77 -3.41 4.98
N PRO A 257 6.65 -4.12 5.27
CA PRO A 257 5.32 -3.56 5.03
C PRO A 257 5.03 -2.40 5.97
N ILE A 258 4.29 -1.42 5.47
CA ILE A 258 3.77 -0.28 6.22
C ILE A 258 2.25 -0.25 6.14
N GLY A 259 1.61 0.10 7.24
CA GLY A 259 0.16 0.11 7.31
C GLY A 259 -0.39 1.28 8.11
N ILE A 260 -1.62 1.67 7.79
CA ILE A 260 -2.38 2.69 8.50
C ILE A 260 -3.78 2.20 8.84
N ASN A 261 -4.31 2.69 9.97
CA ASN A 261 -5.72 2.63 10.29
C ASN A 261 -6.28 4.06 10.15
N PHE A 262 -7.36 4.22 9.40
CA PHE A 262 -7.92 5.54 9.16
C PHE A 262 -9.46 5.55 9.16
N THR A 263 -10.02 6.72 9.36
CA THR A 263 -11.43 7.05 9.11
C THR A 263 -11.53 8.06 7.99
N MET A 264 -12.64 8.06 7.25
CA MET A 264 -12.97 9.08 6.27
C MET A 264 -13.88 10.13 6.91
N GLU A 265 -13.54 11.40 6.68
CA GLU A 265 -14.32 12.54 7.18
C GLU A 265 -15.68 12.67 6.45
#